data_23fd2759b427776667fa084afe75a597
#
_entry.id   23fd2759b427776667fa084afe75a597
#
_cell.length_a   1.000
_cell.length_b   1.000
_cell.length_c   1.000
_cell.angle_alpha   90.00
_cell.angle_beta   90.00
_cell.angle_gamma   90.00
#
_symmetry.space_group_name_H-M   'P 1'
#
loop_
_entity.id
_entity.type
_entity.pdbx_description
1 polymer ?
#
loop_
_entity_poly.entity_id
_entity_poly.type
_entity_poly.pdbx_seq_one_letter_code
_entity_poly.pdbx_strand_id
1 'polypeptide(L)'
;MAEHEYFEVNGRQIRVRPTESGQEIDEYGNFHRQPNHFTKGFGEGENPVEADRYILFWGKGCNWSNRASIARELLGLDKAIKVEIVDWGDYEKPLGWEFVNSPDHINKETGAQFLSELY
;
A
#
# COMPACT_ATOMS: atom_id res chain seq x y z
N MET A 1 5.76 23.09 2.84
CA MET A 1 5.00 21.85 2.66
C MET A 1 4.75 21.63 1.18
N ALA A 2 5.03 20.46 0.69
CA ALA A 2 4.70 20.12 -0.69
C ALA A 2 3.16 20.11 -0.84
N GLU A 3 2.66 20.71 -1.91
CA GLU A 3 1.25 20.69 -2.23
C GLU A 3 0.84 19.27 -2.63
N HIS A 4 -0.39 18.88 -2.27
CA HIS A 4 -0.93 17.60 -2.69
C HIS A 4 -1.33 17.67 -4.17
N GLU A 5 -0.90 16.67 -4.91
CA GLU A 5 -1.36 16.48 -6.27
C GLU A 5 -2.65 15.65 -6.28
N TYR A 6 -3.56 16.03 -7.15
CA TYR A 6 -4.80 15.32 -7.37
C TYR A 6 -4.86 14.81 -8.80
N PHE A 7 -5.23 13.55 -8.95
CA PHE A 7 -5.48 12.95 -10.25
C PHE A 7 -6.95 12.57 -10.37
N GLU A 8 -7.54 12.88 -11.50
CA GLU A 8 -8.89 12.43 -11.79
C GLU A 8 -8.85 11.05 -12.47
N VAL A 9 -9.52 10.08 -11.86
CA VAL A 9 -9.64 8.72 -12.39
C VAL A 9 -11.10 8.29 -12.26
N ASN A 10 -11.74 8.02 -13.38
CA ASN A 10 -13.14 7.58 -13.45
C ASN A 10 -14.11 8.48 -12.65
N GLY A 11 -13.93 9.79 -12.75
CA GLY A 11 -14.76 10.77 -12.04
C GLY A 11 -14.41 10.96 -10.56
N ARG A 12 -13.39 10.29 -10.06
CA ARG A 12 -12.91 10.42 -8.68
C ARG A 12 -11.64 11.25 -8.65
N GLN A 13 -11.55 12.18 -7.71
CA GLN A 13 -10.30 12.88 -7.43
C GLN A 13 -9.48 12.07 -6.43
N ILE A 14 -8.34 11.58 -6.88
CA ILE A 14 -7.41 10.79 -6.07
C ILE A 14 -6.28 11.69 -5.61
N ARG A 15 -6.13 11.79 -4.31
CA ARG A 15 -5.05 12.54 -3.68
C ARG A 15 -3.79 11.70 -3.62
N VAL A 16 -2.71 12.20 -4.18
CA VAL A 16 -1.40 11.61 -4.05
C VAL A 16 -0.60 12.38 -3.00
N ARG A 17 -0.12 11.69 -1.99
CA ARG A 17 0.79 12.29 -1.01
C ARG A 17 2.15 12.47 -1.67
N PRO A 18 2.66 13.70 -1.78
CA PRO A 18 4.01 13.90 -2.27
C PRO A 18 5.02 13.25 -1.31
N THR A 19 6.13 12.80 -1.85
CA THR A 19 7.23 12.33 -1.03
C THR A 19 7.76 13.48 -0.18
N GLU A 20 8.04 13.26 1.08
CA GLU A 20 8.49 14.33 1.98
C GLU A 20 9.78 15.00 1.53
N SER A 21 10.66 14.22 0.96
CA SER A 21 11.92 14.70 0.40
C SER A 21 11.79 15.29 -0.99
N GLY A 22 10.66 15.08 -1.65
CA GLY A 22 10.45 15.43 -3.05
C GLY A 22 11.33 14.65 -4.02
N GLN A 23 12.41 14.04 -3.54
CA GLN A 23 13.34 13.27 -4.34
C GLN A 23 14.03 12.22 -3.49
N GLU A 24 14.01 10.98 -3.97
CA GLU A 24 14.76 9.88 -3.36
C GLU A 24 16.20 9.77 -3.92
N ILE A 25 16.55 10.62 -4.90
CA ILE A 25 17.87 10.68 -5.51
C ILE A 25 18.45 12.06 -5.28
N ASP A 26 19.64 12.13 -4.68
CA ASP A 26 20.33 13.39 -4.43
C ASP A 26 21.06 13.93 -5.67
N GLU A 27 21.67 15.11 -5.53
CA GLU A 27 22.41 15.77 -6.61
C GLU A 27 23.60 14.96 -7.15
N TYR A 28 24.09 13.99 -6.37
CA TYR A 28 25.20 13.10 -6.75
C TYR A 28 24.72 11.76 -7.32
N GLY A 29 23.40 11.55 -7.43
CA GLY A 29 22.82 10.31 -7.93
C GLY A 29 22.67 9.21 -6.88
N ASN A 30 22.88 9.51 -5.59
CA ASN A 30 22.67 8.53 -4.52
C ASN A 30 21.20 8.41 -4.16
N PHE A 31 20.76 7.17 -3.92
CA PHE A 31 19.41 6.88 -3.48
C PHE A 31 19.26 7.04 -1.97
N HIS A 32 18.28 7.82 -1.56
CA HIS A 32 17.91 8.02 -0.17
C HIS A 32 16.46 7.65 0.04
N ARG A 33 16.22 6.60 0.82
CA ARG A 33 14.87 6.15 1.13
C ARG A 33 14.17 7.12 2.09
N GLN A 34 12.88 7.37 1.83
CA GLN A 34 12.06 8.15 2.74
C GLN A 34 11.97 7.49 4.13
N PRO A 35 11.82 8.29 5.21
CA PRO A 35 11.56 7.76 6.54
C PRO A 35 10.29 6.92 6.56
N ASN A 36 10.32 5.81 7.30
CA ASN A 36 9.13 5.00 7.53
C ASN A 36 8.33 5.56 8.70
N HIS A 37 7.10 6.01 8.45
CA HIS A 37 6.19 6.52 9.47
C HIS A 37 5.30 5.45 10.09
N PHE A 38 5.23 4.26 9.50
CA PHE A 38 4.41 3.15 9.96
C PHE A 38 5.28 2.16 10.74
N THR A 39 5.65 2.54 11.96
CA THR A 39 6.59 1.79 12.79
C THR A 39 5.94 1.06 13.97
N LYS A 40 4.63 1.24 14.14
CA LYS A 40 3.89 0.63 15.22
C LYS A 40 3.72 -0.87 14.99
N GLY A 41 4.23 -1.68 15.89
CA GLY A 41 4.13 -3.14 15.83
C GLY A 41 2.86 -3.70 16.46
N PHE A 42 2.92 -4.95 16.88
CA PHE A 42 1.85 -5.65 17.56
C PHE A 42 2.21 -5.88 19.03
N GLY A 43 1.21 -5.85 19.90
CA GLY A 43 1.40 -6.15 21.31
C GLY A 43 0.76 -5.12 22.23
N GLU A 44 1.12 -5.19 23.51
CA GLU A 44 0.59 -4.30 24.53
C GLU A 44 1.04 -2.85 24.28
N GLY A 45 0.06 -1.93 24.25
CA GLY A 45 0.31 -0.52 23.97
C GLY A 45 0.46 -0.18 22.49
N GLU A 46 0.39 -1.18 21.61
CA GLU A 46 0.49 -1.02 20.16
C GLU A 46 -0.76 -1.58 19.46
N ASN A 47 -0.62 -2.09 18.23
CA ASN A 47 -1.72 -2.73 17.54
C ASN A 47 -2.08 -4.06 18.22
N PRO A 48 -3.36 -4.33 18.51
CA PRO A 48 -3.74 -5.56 19.17
C PRO A 48 -3.52 -6.80 18.29
N VAL A 49 -3.18 -7.92 18.90
CA VAL A 49 -3.10 -9.21 18.23
C VAL A 49 -4.52 -9.80 18.22
N GLU A 50 -5.19 -9.67 17.09
CA GLU A 50 -6.60 -10.03 16.94
C GLU A 50 -6.86 -10.62 15.56
N ALA A 51 -7.51 -11.77 15.52
CA ALA A 51 -7.92 -12.40 14.27
C ALA A 51 -8.97 -11.54 13.54
N ASP A 52 -8.97 -11.60 12.22
CA ASP A 52 -9.92 -10.91 11.33
C ASP A 52 -9.88 -9.37 11.39
N ARG A 53 -8.91 -8.82 12.10
CA ARG A 53 -8.73 -7.37 12.21
C ARG A 53 -7.91 -6.77 11.08
N TYR A 54 -6.96 -7.53 10.52
CA TYR A 54 -5.95 -7.02 9.60
C TYR A 54 -6.12 -7.58 8.19
N ILE A 55 -5.74 -6.77 7.23
CA ILE A 55 -5.70 -7.14 5.81
C ILE A 55 -4.28 -6.97 5.31
N LEU A 56 -3.74 -8.02 4.69
CA LEU A 56 -2.48 -7.94 3.96
C LEU A 56 -2.77 -7.51 2.52
N PHE A 57 -2.28 -6.36 2.12
CA PHE A 57 -2.28 -5.95 0.73
C PHE A 57 -1.06 -6.56 0.04
N TRP A 58 -1.31 -7.46 -0.87
CA TRP A 58 -0.28 -8.27 -1.52
C TRP A 58 -0.12 -7.88 -2.98
N GLY A 59 1.06 -7.35 -3.33
CA GLY A 59 1.45 -7.11 -4.71
C GLY A 59 2.12 -8.36 -5.28
N LYS A 60 1.42 -9.12 -6.11
CA LYS A 60 1.92 -10.40 -6.65
C LYS A 60 3.21 -10.27 -7.44
N GLY A 61 3.39 -9.16 -8.14
CA GLY A 61 4.61 -8.88 -8.90
C GLY A 61 5.80 -8.42 -8.07
N CYS A 62 5.63 -8.26 -6.77
CA CYS A 62 6.66 -7.74 -5.87
C CYS A 62 7.28 -8.85 -5.04
N ASN A 63 8.57 -9.12 -5.22
CA ASN A 63 9.28 -10.15 -4.46
C ASN A 63 9.31 -9.85 -2.96
N TRP A 64 9.35 -8.60 -2.58
CA TRP A 64 9.31 -8.20 -1.17
C TRP A 64 7.94 -8.48 -0.54
N SER A 65 6.89 -8.19 -1.27
CA SER A 65 5.52 -8.46 -0.86
C SER A 65 5.25 -9.96 -0.74
N ASN A 66 5.85 -10.78 -1.59
CA ASN A 66 5.75 -12.24 -1.55
C ASN A 66 6.25 -12.83 -0.23
N ARG A 67 7.24 -12.23 0.39
CA ARG A 67 7.75 -12.67 1.70
C ARG A 67 6.66 -12.62 2.77
N ALA A 68 5.88 -11.55 2.80
CA ALA A 68 4.78 -11.41 3.75
C ALA A 68 3.68 -12.44 3.48
N SER A 69 3.34 -12.67 2.20
CA SER A 69 2.36 -13.67 1.80
C SER A 69 2.80 -15.08 2.17
N ILE A 70 4.05 -15.44 1.93
CA ILE A 70 4.63 -16.74 2.28
C ILE A 70 4.62 -16.93 3.80
N ALA A 71 5.05 -15.92 4.56
CA ALA A 71 5.05 -15.98 6.02
C ALA A 71 3.64 -16.20 6.58
N ARG A 72 2.64 -15.53 6.02
CA ARG A 72 1.23 -15.71 6.38
C ARG A 72 0.81 -17.18 6.25
N GLU A 73 1.13 -17.83 5.13
CA GLU A 73 0.81 -19.23 4.89
C GLU A 73 1.58 -20.17 5.81
N LEU A 74 2.88 -19.99 5.93
CA LEU A 74 3.76 -20.86 6.75
C LEU A 74 3.41 -20.79 8.24
N LEU A 75 2.96 -19.65 8.73
CA LEU A 75 2.58 -19.45 10.12
C LEU A 75 1.12 -19.81 10.41
N GLY A 76 0.39 -20.30 9.42
CA GLY A 76 -1.01 -20.66 9.59
C GLY A 76 -1.95 -19.47 9.82
N LEU A 77 -1.56 -18.28 9.34
CA LEU A 77 -2.33 -17.04 9.53
C LEU A 77 -3.36 -16.79 8.42
N ASP A 78 -3.49 -17.70 7.48
CA ASP A 78 -4.39 -17.59 6.33
C ASP A 78 -5.86 -17.41 6.73
N LYS A 79 -6.27 -17.92 7.88
CA LYS A 79 -7.62 -17.76 8.42
C LYS A 79 -7.80 -16.52 9.29
N ALA A 80 -6.71 -15.96 9.79
CA ALA A 80 -6.74 -14.83 10.72
C ALA A 80 -6.49 -13.47 10.03
N ILE A 81 -5.79 -13.47 8.90
CA ILE A 81 -5.43 -12.28 8.15
C ILE A 81 -5.93 -12.44 6.71
N LYS A 82 -6.86 -11.58 6.31
CA LYS A 82 -7.33 -11.53 4.93
C LYS A 82 -6.24 -11.03 4.00
N VAL A 83 -6.32 -11.44 2.75
CA VAL A 83 -5.45 -10.93 1.67
C VAL A 83 -6.28 -10.21 0.64
N GLU A 84 -5.86 -9.02 0.29
CA GLU A 84 -6.36 -8.29 -0.86
C GLU A 84 -5.21 -8.08 -1.84
N ILE A 85 -5.46 -8.40 -3.09
CA ILE A 85 -4.43 -8.37 -4.12
C ILE A 85 -4.41 -7.00 -4.77
N VAL A 86 -3.22 -6.44 -4.86
CA VAL A 86 -2.95 -5.26 -5.67
C VAL A 86 -1.97 -5.62 -6.77
N ASP A 87 -2.06 -4.94 -7.88
CA ASP A 87 -1.12 -5.08 -8.99
C ASP A 87 -0.76 -3.71 -9.52
N TRP A 88 0.23 -3.66 -10.37
CA TRP A 88 0.64 -2.41 -10.97
C TRP A 88 -0.47 -1.91 -11.90
N GLY A 89 -0.98 -0.72 -11.58
CA GLY A 89 -2.05 -0.10 -12.37
C GLY A 89 -1.53 0.60 -13.62
N ASP A 90 -2.15 1.72 -13.95
CA ASP A 90 -1.79 2.51 -15.11
C ASP A 90 -0.41 3.16 -14.93
N TYR A 91 0.55 2.80 -15.79
CA TYR A 91 1.91 3.32 -15.74
C TYR A 91 2.03 4.80 -16.11
N GLU A 92 1.05 5.34 -16.79
CA GLU A 92 1.04 6.77 -17.15
C GLU A 92 0.73 7.67 -15.94
N LYS A 93 0.19 7.09 -14.87
CA LYS A 93 -0.17 7.82 -13.65
C LYS A 93 0.68 7.36 -12.47
N PRO A 94 1.26 8.28 -11.70
CA PRO A 94 2.12 7.93 -10.57
C PRO A 94 1.31 7.50 -9.33
N LEU A 95 0.27 6.72 -9.53
CA LEU A 95 -0.63 6.26 -8.46
C LEU A 95 -0.23 4.92 -7.86
N GLY A 96 0.65 4.18 -8.56
CA GLY A 96 1.22 2.93 -8.06
C GLY A 96 0.24 1.76 -8.07
N TRP A 97 0.21 1.03 -6.98
CA TRP A 97 -0.55 -0.20 -6.84
C TRP A 97 -2.06 0.01 -6.83
N GLU A 98 -2.78 -0.75 -7.62
CA GLU A 98 -4.23 -0.66 -7.83
C GLU A 98 -4.92 -1.98 -7.51
N PHE A 99 -6.16 -1.93 -7.01
CA PHE A 99 -6.99 -3.11 -6.74
C PHE A 99 -7.65 -3.62 -8.03
N VAL A 100 -6.83 -4.00 -9.02
CA VAL A 100 -7.28 -4.39 -10.37
C VAL A 100 -8.16 -5.63 -10.40
N ASN A 101 -8.06 -6.50 -9.39
CA ASN A 101 -8.85 -7.72 -9.29
C ASN A 101 -10.16 -7.53 -8.53
N SER A 102 -10.39 -6.35 -7.98
CA SER A 102 -11.65 -6.02 -7.31
C SER A 102 -12.68 -5.52 -8.32
N PRO A 103 -13.99 -5.72 -8.09
CA PRO A 103 -15.04 -5.16 -8.93
C PRO A 103 -14.90 -3.64 -9.05
N ASP A 104 -14.97 -3.13 -10.29
CA ASP A 104 -14.75 -1.72 -10.61
C ASP A 104 -13.40 -1.17 -10.13
N HIS A 105 -12.43 -2.05 -9.84
CA HIS A 105 -11.13 -1.74 -9.24
C HIS A 105 -11.23 -1.03 -7.88
N ILE A 106 -12.35 -1.23 -7.17
CA ILE A 106 -12.57 -0.66 -5.84
C ILE A 106 -12.50 -1.77 -4.79
N ASN A 107 -11.66 -1.59 -3.80
CA ASN A 107 -11.60 -2.48 -2.66
C ASN A 107 -12.83 -2.27 -1.76
N LYS A 108 -13.57 -3.33 -1.48
CA LYS A 108 -14.83 -3.26 -0.71
C LYS A 108 -14.64 -2.86 0.75
N GLU A 109 -13.53 -3.26 1.35
CA GLU A 109 -13.26 -3.00 2.76
C GLU A 109 -12.85 -1.55 3.02
N THR A 110 -12.12 -0.95 2.08
CA THR A 110 -11.55 0.39 2.23
C THR A 110 -12.20 1.45 1.36
N GLY A 111 -12.87 1.06 0.28
CA GLY A 111 -13.41 1.98 -0.71
C GLY A 111 -12.35 2.60 -1.62
N ALA A 112 -11.11 2.16 -1.52
CA ALA A 112 -10.00 2.69 -2.29
C ALA A 112 -9.84 1.96 -3.64
N GLN A 113 -9.41 2.67 -4.65
CA GLN A 113 -8.97 2.13 -5.93
C GLN A 113 -7.46 1.88 -5.93
N PHE A 114 -6.71 2.82 -5.40
CA PHE A 114 -5.24 2.76 -5.31
C PHE A 114 -4.79 2.62 -3.86
N LEU A 115 -3.73 1.85 -3.66
CA LEU A 115 -3.15 1.67 -2.34
C LEU A 115 -2.67 2.99 -1.74
N SER A 116 -2.21 3.93 -2.57
CA SER A 116 -1.79 5.26 -2.16
C SER A 116 -2.89 6.10 -1.49
N GLU A 117 -4.16 5.78 -1.72
CA GLU A 117 -5.27 6.46 -1.03
C GLU A 117 -5.31 6.16 0.48
N LEU A 118 -4.65 5.08 0.91
CA LEU A 118 -4.66 4.61 2.30
C LEU A 118 -3.49 5.11 3.15
N TYR A 119 -2.52 5.78 2.54
CA TYR A 119 -1.32 6.30 3.21
C TYR A 119 -1.30 7.80 3.40
#